data_2662d1ac69a1656429541cead7d714a7
#
_entry.id   2662d1ac69a1656429541cead7d714a7
#
_cell.length_a   1.000
_cell.length_b   1.000
_cell.length_c   1.000
_cell.angle_alpha   90.00
_cell.angle_beta   90.00
_cell.angle_gamma   90.00
#
_symmetry.space_group_name_H-M   'P 1'
#
loop_
_entity.id
_entity.type
_entity.pdbx_description
1 polymer ?
#
loop_
_entity_poly.entity_id
_entity_poly.type
_entity_poly.pdbx_seq_one_letter_code
_entity_poly.pdbx_strand_id
1 'polypeptide(L)'
;MLTSFFQTKIRRLLLTSLLFCFLPSMLSAQSLFLQKIDYCQSAQFCVECGDPRAYCDQLTLDFVAARINTRYMLRDASGSITFQVYVDEKGFACVLSHNDGTNSPLTAELITYLNGCPWKPAMVNGKPVASSANVIFRFISGSLYGQMARMDLSEQAPPGDPVIYNKNAYANLSLKNYEFTTWTKYNSPLPDNISQSCAIDQSDMLWYATAKGMTRFEGTTFIPVTEYNSPFATDAAIKEVLIDKDNNKWVYANNQVYLYNQSGWQQFDFKQFLSRGVTQILNSRNGELLFATQNGLVVKRKDKVVVINKKSMPELPSSNVVFAYVDRYKRLWIGTSKGTIMIDGTIITSYNNLNTPLKNTCITGAVEDEAGNVYFSLQDCNQPATESDKEGLAVINARGKWLHYNDVNSGMPSNRVNCMLYDKFEHVLWLGTDQSGLVRFNLTDNWENYHNNNSPMPGFKIYQLLQDSKGTIYTTTANGLVRVKKKTGA
;
A
#
# COMPACT_ATOMS: atom_id res chain seq x y z
N MET A 1 55.96 -44.51 -5.69
CA MET A 1 54.80 -45.27 -5.10
C MET A 1 54.17 -44.55 -3.94
N LEU A 2 54.34 -43.25 -3.75
CA LEU A 2 53.75 -42.48 -2.63
C LEU A 2 52.75 -41.39 -3.07
N THR A 3 52.51 -41.27 -4.38
CA THR A 3 51.61 -40.26 -4.95
C THR A 3 50.20 -40.77 -5.31
N SER A 4 49.95 -42.08 -5.29
CA SER A 4 48.66 -42.68 -5.64
C SER A 4 47.74 -42.90 -4.43
N PHE A 5 48.27 -42.82 -3.21
CA PHE A 5 47.48 -43.08 -2.00
C PHE A 5 46.75 -41.84 -1.45
N PHE A 6 47.16 -40.64 -1.85
CA PHE A 6 46.54 -39.41 -1.40
C PHE A 6 45.33 -38.97 -2.27
N GLN A 7 45.28 -39.38 -3.52
CA GLN A 7 44.17 -38.99 -4.40
C GLN A 7 42.88 -39.81 -4.16
N THR A 8 42.96 -41.04 -3.65
CA THR A 8 41.80 -41.90 -3.39
C THR A 8 41.11 -41.55 -2.08
N LYS A 9 41.80 -41.00 -1.09
CA LYS A 9 41.16 -40.55 0.17
C LYS A 9 40.45 -39.21 0.06
N ILE A 10 40.93 -38.28 -0.76
CA ILE A 10 40.30 -37.00 -1.00
C ILE A 10 39.05 -37.15 -1.87
N ARG A 11 38.99 -38.09 -2.82
CA ARG A 11 37.80 -38.36 -3.59
C ARG A 11 36.68 -39.03 -2.78
N ARG A 12 36.98 -39.79 -1.72
CA ARG A 12 35.95 -40.37 -0.82
C ARG A 12 35.44 -39.37 0.21
N LEU A 13 36.23 -38.40 0.64
CA LEU A 13 35.77 -37.32 1.54
C LEU A 13 34.94 -36.26 0.80
N LEU A 14 35.20 -35.99 -0.48
CA LEU A 14 34.38 -35.06 -1.28
C LEU A 14 33.06 -35.66 -1.79
N LEU A 15 32.94 -36.99 -1.90
CA LEU A 15 31.66 -37.64 -2.25
C LEU A 15 30.71 -37.84 -1.04
N THR A 16 31.25 -37.84 0.18
CA THR A 16 30.42 -37.89 1.39
C THR A 16 29.96 -36.51 1.86
N SER A 17 30.65 -35.43 1.48
CA SER A 17 30.20 -34.07 1.79
C SER A 17 29.20 -33.50 0.78
N LEU A 18 29.07 -34.06 -0.42
CA LEU A 18 28.09 -33.63 -1.45
C LEU A 18 26.75 -34.36 -1.36
N LEU A 19 26.62 -35.40 -0.53
CA LEU A 19 25.35 -36.08 -0.29
C LEU A 19 24.58 -35.53 0.95
N PHE A 20 25.16 -34.56 1.67
CA PHE A 20 24.49 -33.97 2.83
C PHE A 20 23.84 -32.60 2.55
N CYS A 21 23.92 -32.07 1.31
CA CYS A 21 23.36 -30.76 0.95
C CYS A 21 21.99 -30.81 0.26
N PHE A 22 21.32 -31.97 0.16
CA PHE A 22 19.99 -32.08 -0.43
C PHE A 22 19.05 -32.99 0.38
N LEU A 23 19.14 -32.96 1.69
CA LEU A 23 17.98 -33.31 2.50
C LEU A 23 17.22 -31.99 2.73
N PRO A 24 15.98 -31.83 2.19
CA PRO A 24 15.11 -30.82 2.73
C PRO A 24 15.02 -31.13 4.22
N SER A 25 15.29 -30.15 5.06
CA SER A 25 15.06 -30.22 6.49
C SER A 25 13.56 -30.57 6.66
N MET A 26 13.25 -31.83 6.79
CA MET A 26 11.93 -32.28 7.22
C MET A 26 11.80 -31.84 8.66
N LEU A 27 11.32 -30.61 8.87
CA LEU A 27 10.81 -30.19 10.15
C LEU A 27 9.68 -31.17 10.50
N SER A 28 9.93 -32.03 11.50
CA SER A 28 8.90 -32.86 12.12
C SER A 28 7.71 -31.97 12.48
N ALA A 29 6.51 -32.49 12.32
CA ALA A 29 5.22 -31.86 12.61
C ALA A 29 5.27 -31.00 13.87
N GLN A 30 5.52 -29.70 13.72
CA GLN A 30 5.53 -28.73 14.81
C GLN A 30 4.21 -27.97 14.78
N SER A 31 3.51 -27.99 15.93
CA SER A 31 2.46 -27.02 16.16
C SER A 31 3.06 -25.63 16.25
N LEU A 32 2.57 -24.72 15.42
CA LEU A 32 3.07 -23.33 15.32
C LEU A 32 2.60 -22.46 16.50
N PHE A 33 1.49 -22.84 17.15
CA PHE A 33 0.88 -22.07 18.22
C PHE A 33 0.88 -22.83 19.54
N LEU A 34 0.71 -22.10 20.65
CA LEU A 34 0.81 -22.62 22.01
C LEU A 34 -0.30 -23.61 22.38
N GLN A 35 -1.52 -23.39 21.88
CA GLN A 35 -2.66 -24.25 22.17
C GLN A 35 -2.70 -25.37 21.11
N LYS A 36 -2.30 -26.57 21.52
CA LYS A 36 -2.25 -27.77 20.65
C LYS A 36 -3.57 -28.52 20.68
N ILE A 37 -3.91 -29.14 19.58
CA ILE A 37 -5.09 -30.01 19.42
C ILE A 37 -4.62 -31.40 19.16
N ASP A 38 -4.78 -32.31 20.16
CA ASP A 38 -4.15 -33.63 20.16
C ASP A 38 -4.93 -34.73 19.38
N TYR A 39 -6.15 -34.44 18.91
CA TYR A 39 -6.94 -35.44 18.19
C TYR A 39 -6.65 -35.53 16.68
N CYS A 40 -5.84 -34.63 16.14
CA CYS A 40 -5.39 -34.72 14.75
C CYS A 40 -4.22 -35.67 14.61
N GLN A 41 -4.44 -36.82 13.99
CA GLN A 41 -3.36 -37.70 13.55
C GLN A 41 -2.81 -37.15 12.23
N SER A 42 -1.79 -36.31 12.29
CA SER A 42 -1.12 -35.80 11.08
C SER A 42 0.03 -36.76 10.69
N ALA A 43 0.07 -37.15 9.41
CA ALA A 43 1.28 -37.68 8.80
C ALA A 43 2.38 -36.58 8.72
N GLN A 44 3.57 -36.93 8.25
CA GLN A 44 4.58 -35.91 7.92
C GLN A 44 4.02 -34.97 6.86
N PHE A 45 4.09 -33.69 7.12
CA PHE A 45 3.62 -32.63 6.21
C PHE A 45 4.64 -31.48 6.16
N CYS A 46 4.58 -30.67 5.12
CA CYS A 46 5.35 -29.44 5.05
C CYS A 46 4.53 -28.24 5.54
N VAL A 47 5.18 -27.27 6.17
CA VAL A 47 4.55 -26.04 6.64
C VAL A 47 4.45 -25.07 5.47
N GLU A 48 3.22 -24.66 5.11
CA GLU A 48 2.91 -23.68 4.05
C GLU A 48 3.63 -23.90 2.70
N CYS A 49 3.89 -25.14 2.33
CA CYS A 49 4.52 -25.45 1.05
C CYS A 49 3.50 -25.52 -0.10
N GLY A 50 4.03 -25.57 -1.31
CA GLY A 50 3.28 -25.78 -2.55
C GLY A 50 2.96 -24.48 -3.30
N ASP A 51 2.65 -24.65 -4.58
CA ASP A 51 2.14 -23.61 -5.45
C ASP A 51 1.07 -24.23 -6.38
N PRO A 52 -0.23 -23.96 -6.16
CA PRO A 52 -0.78 -23.23 -5.01
C PRO A 52 -0.55 -23.97 -3.68
N ARG A 53 -0.50 -23.20 -2.58
CA ARG A 53 -0.51 -23.74 -1.20
C ARG A 53 -1.88 -24.29 -0.85
N ALA A 54 -1.97 -25.05 0.26
CA ALA A 54 -3.27 -25.47 0.79
C ALA A 54 -4.10 -24.23 1.17
N TYR A 55 -5.40 -24.24 0.83
CA TYR A 55 -6.29 -23.12 1.12
C TYR A 55 -7.75 -23.52 1.28
N CYS A 56 -8.48 -22.69 2.00
CA CYS A 56 -9.93 -22.69 2.07
C CYS A 56 -10.45 -21.45 1.31
N ASP A 57 -11.51 -21.62 0.52
CA ASP A 57 -12.08 -20.52 -0.27
C ASP A 57 -12.58 -19.38 0.65
N GLN A 58 -12.34 -18.13 0.24
CA GLN A 58 -12.73 -16.95 1.03
C GLN A 58 -14.24 -16.92 1.33
N LEU A 59 -15.07 -17.30 0.37
CA LEU A 59 -16.53 -17.41 0.57
C LEU A 59 -16.90 -18.37 1.71
N THR A 60 -16.14 -19.45 1.86
CA THR A 60 -16.33 -20.41 2.95
C THR A 60 -15.95 -19.79 4.29
N LEU A 61 -14.82 -19.05 4.35
CA LEU A 61 -14.40 -18.34 5.56
C LEU A 61 -15.37 -17.22 5.93
N ASP A 62 -15.91 -16.50 4.96
CA ASP A 62 -16.93 -15.47 5.16
C ASP A 62 -18.24 -16.08 5.70
N PHE A 63 -18.62 -17.26 5.19
CA PHE A 63 -19.78 -18.00 5.69
C PHE A 63 -19.58 -18.45 7.15
N VAL A 64 -18.39 -18.95 7.49
CA VAL A 64 -18.04 -19.32 8.87
C VAL A 64 -18.12 -18.10 9.78
N ALA A 65 -17.51 -17.00 9.37
CA ALA A 65 -17.53 -15.74 10.12
C ALA A 65 -18.96 -15.22 10.30
N ALA A 66 -19.78 -15.22 9.26
CA ALA A 66 -21.18 -14.80 9.32
C ALA A 66 -21.99 -15.63 10.31
N ARG A 67 -21.77 -16.95 10.36
CA ARG A 67 -22.45 -17.84 11.34
C ARG A 67 -22.06 -17.49 12.77
N ILE A 68 -20.80 -17.24 13.04
CA ILE A 68 -20.33 -16.81 14.36
C ILE A 68 -20.95 -15.46 14.72
N ASN A 69 -20.93 -14.49 13.79
CA ASN A 69 -21.51 -13.16 14.00
C ASN A 69 -23.02 -13.18 14.33
N THR A 70 -23.76 -14.18 13.87
CA THR A 70 -25.18 -14.32 14.20
C THR A 70 -25.42 -14.96 15.57
N ARG A 71 -24.44 -15.69 16.11
CA ARG A 71 -24.58 -16.46 17.37
C ARG A 71 -23.97 -15.76 18.57
N TYR A 72 -22.97 -14.94 18.37
CA TYR A 72 -22.19 -14.30 19.44
C TYR A 72 -22.32 -12.78 19.41
N MET A 73 -22.49 -12.19 20.59
CA MET A 73 -22.40 -10.73 20.76
C MET A 73 -20.91 -10.36 20.84
N LEU A 74 -20.35 -9.84 19.75
CA LEU A 74 -18.92 -9.54 19.63
C LEU A 74 -18.58 -8.06 19.83
N ARG A 75 -19.51 -7.26 20.36
CA ARG A 75 -19.41 -5.79 20.46
C ARG A 75 -18.10 -5.33 21.12
N ASP A 76 -17.66 -6.05 22.15
CA ASP A 76 -16.48 -5.70 22.94
C ASP A 76 -15.27 -6.61 22.65
N ALA A 77 -15.41 -7.51 21.68
CA ALA A 77 -14.33 -8.41 21.29
C ALA A 77 -13.31 -7.67 20.42
N SER A 78 -12.03 -7.87 20.71
CA SER A 78 -10.91 -7.29 19.98
C SER A 78 -9.77 -8.30 19.80
N GLY A 79 -8.89 -8.05 18.83
CA GLY A 79 -7.76 -8.92 18.55
C GLY A 79 -8.02 -9.94 17.44
N SER A 80 -7.30 -11.06 17.48
CA SER A 80 -7.42 -12.11 16.47
C SER A 80 -7.11 -13.50 17.01
N ILE A 81 -7.71 -14.50 16.38
CA ILE A 81 -7.42 -15.91 16.62
C ILE A 81 -6.83 -16.48 15.34
N THR A 82 -5.63 -17.06 15.43
CA THR A 82 -4.96 -17.71 14.31
C THR A 82 -4.94 -19.22 14.54
N PHE A 83 -5.31 -19.96 13.50
CA PHE A 83 -5.36 -21.42 13.49
C PHE A 83 -4.34 -21.94 12.49
N GLN A 84 -3.55 -22.93 12.89
CA GLN A 84 -2.79 -23.77 11.99
C GLN A 84 -3.67 -24.98 11.62
N VAL A 85 -3.92 -25.16 10.33
CA VAL A 85 -4.78 -26.23 9.81
C VAL A 85 -3.93 -27.16 8.95
N TYR A 86 -3.87 -28.41 9.31
CA TYR A 86 -3.34 -29.47 8.46
C TYR A 86 -4.34 -29.79 7.34
N VAL A 87 -3.85 -29.95 6.13
CA VAL A 87 -4.64 -30.31 4.96
C VAL A 87 -3.92 -31.48 4.25
N ASP A 88 -4.56 -32.60 4.13
CA ASP A 88 -4.00 -33.76 3.44
C ASP A 88 -4.11 -33.66 1.90
N GLU A 89 -3.57 -34.62 1.20
CA GLU A 89 -3.55 -34.68 -0.28
C GLU A 89 -4.96 -34.79 -0.90
N LYS A 90 -5.97 -35.16 -0.12
CA LYS A 90 -7.37 -35.25 -0.55
C LYS A 90 -8.20 -34.04 -0.17
N GLY A 91 -7.61 -33.06 0.54
CA GLY A 91 -8.31 -31.90 1.05
C GLY A 91 -9.03 -32.12 2.38
N PHE A 92 -8.76 -33.21 3.10
CA PHE A 92 -9.22 -33.34 4.46
C PHE A 92 -8.43 -32.44 5.39
N ALA A 93 -9.14 -31.68 6.22
CA ALA A 93 -8.53 -30.67 7.08
C ALA A 93 -8.70 -31.01 8.58
N CYS A 94 -7.70 -30.61 9.35
CA CYS A 94 -7.73 -30.74 10.80
C CYS A 94 -6.91 -29.64 11.45
N VAL A 95 -7.50 -28.88 12.38
CA VAL A 95 -6.78 -27.84 13.14
C VAL A 95 -5.76 -28.50 14.06
N LEU A 96 -4.49 -28.10 13.94
CA LEU A 96 -3.37 -28.60 14.74
C LEU A 96 -3.12 -27.78 16.00
N SER A 97 -3.24 -26.45 15.87
CA SER A 97 -2.97 -25.52 16.96
C SER A 97 -3.61 -24.15 16.71
N HIS A 98 -3.74 -23.36 17.78
CA HIS A 98 -4.20 -21.97 17.71
C HIS A 98 -3.54 -21.10 18.80
N ASN A 99 -3.67 -19.78 18.67
CA ASN A 99 -3.08 -18.82 19.61
C ASN A 99 -4.04 -18.29 20.69
N ASP A 100 -5.31 -18.75 20.70
CA ASP A 100 -6.27 -18.34 21.74
C ASP A 100 -6.02 -19.08 23.05
N GLY A 101 -5.58 -18.36 24.08
CA GLY A 101 -5.40 -18.87 25.43
C GLY A 101 -6.66 -18.84 26.30
N THR A 102 -7.77 -18.31 25.79
CA THR A 102 -9.01 -18.14 26.59
C THR A 102 -9.88 -19.38 26.65
N ASN A 103 -9.64 -20.36 25.78
CA ASN A 103 -10.48 -21.57 25.61
C ASN A 103 -11.97 -21.25 25.44
N SER A 104 -12.28 -20.24 24.67
CA SER A 104 -13.65 -19.77 24.48
C SER A 104 -14.49 -20.76 23.70
N PRO A 105 -15.82 -20.87 23.95
CA PRO A 105 -16.73 -21.68 23.14
C PRO A 105 -16.70 -21.27 21.64
N LEU A 106 -16.44 -20.00 21.34
CA LEU A 106 -16.29 -19.48 19.99
C LEU A 106 -15.10 -20.14 19.27
N THR A 107 -13.96 -20.28 19.94
CA THR A 107 -12.77 -20.93 19.37
C THR A 107 -13.04 -22.40 19.08
N ALA A 108 -13.71 -23.11 19.97
CA ALA A 108 -14.12 -24.52 19.75
C ALA A 108 -15.08 -24.67 18.55
N GLU A 109 -15.98 -23.71 18.37
CA GLU A 109 -16.91 -23.69 17.22
C GLU A 109 -16.15 -23.39 15.91
N LEU A 110 -15.23 -22.44 15.91
CA LEU A 110 -14.35 -22.15 14.76
C LEU A 110 -13.53 -23.37 14.35
N ILE A 111 -12.95 -24.12 15.31
CA ILE A 111 -12.24 -25.38 15.04
C ILE A 111 -13.15 -26.38 14.36
N THR A 112 -14.38 -26.53 14.85
CA THR A 112 -15.36 -27.45 14.27
C THR A 112 -15.69 -27.09 12.82
N TYR A 113 -15.90 -25.80 12.53
CA TYR A 113 -16.14 -25.34 11.16
C TYR A 113 -14.93 -25.55 10.26
N LEU A 114 -13.72 -25.16 10.71
CA LEU A 114 -12.49 -25.30 9.93
C LEU A 114 -12.19 -26.75 9.58
N ASN A 115 -12.44 -27.68 10.50
CA ASN A 115 -12.31 -29.14 10.25
C ASN A 115 -13.36 -29.67 9.27
N GLY A 116 -14.52 -29.04 9.18
CA GLY A 116 -15.63 -29.45 8.30
C GLY A 116 -15.69 -28.67 6.97
N CYS A 117 -14.86 -27.65 6.76
CA CYS A 117 -14.84 -26.88 5.52
C CYS A 117 -14.21 -27.67 4.36
N PRO A 118 -14.61 -27.40 3.10
CA PRO A 118 -13.90 -27.91 1.94
C PRO A 118 -12.56 -27.18 1.79
N TRP A 119 -11.48 -27.93 1.88
CA TRP A 119 -10.13 -27.46 1.66
C TRP A 119 -9.57 -27.96 0.34
N LYS A 120 -8.67 -27.19 -0.26
CA LYS A 120 -7.89 -27.59 -1.41
C LYS A 120 -6.46 -27.88 -0.97
N PRO A 121 -5.88 -29.03 -1.36
CA PRO A 121 -4.54 -29.41 -0.96
C PRO A 121 -3.49 -28.52 -1.63
N ALA A 122 -2.31 -28.48 -1.02
CA ALA A 122 -1.15 -27.88 -1.64
C ALA A 122 -0.69 -28.68 -2.86
N MET A 123 -0.12 -28.01 -3.84
CA MET A 123 0.41 -28.65 -5.05
C MET A 123 1.92 -28.46 -5.14
N VAL A 124 2.66 -29.54 -5.34
CA VAL A 124 4.10 -29.52 -5.62
C VAL A 124 4.36 -30.30 -6.90
N ASN A 125 4.91 -29.65 -7.90
CA ASN A 125 5.14 -30.22 -9.24
C ASN A 125 3.87 -30.86 -9.84
N GLY A 126 2.71 -30.21 -9.66
CA GLY A 126 1.44 -30.65 -10.18
C GLY A 126 0.81 -31.86 -9.43
N LYS A 127 1.38 -32.28 -8.28
CA LYS A 127 0.85 -33.35 -7.43
C LYS A 127 0.36 -32.79 -6.10
N PRO A 128 -0.79 -33.23 -5.59
CA PRO A 128 -1.26 -32.84 -4.27
C PRO A 128 -0.33 -33.38 -3.19
N VAL A 129 -0.05 -32.55 -2.19
CA VAL A 129 0.80 -32.90 -1.05
C VAL A 129 0.15 -32.46 0.25
N ALA A 130 0.41 -33.19 1.33
CA ALA A 130 -0.01 -32.78 2.66
C ALA A 130 0.79 -31.55 3.13
N SER A 131 0.07 -30.53 3.59
CA SER A 131 0.65 -29.26 4.04
C SER A 131 -0.13 -28.69 5.21
N SER A 132 0.44 -27.76 5.96
CA SER A 132 -0.35 -26.89 6.82
C SER A 132 -0.57 -25.53 6.20
N ALA A 133 -1.71 -24.93 6.53
CA ALA A 133 -2.07 -23.56 6.17
C ALA A 133 -2.52 -22.83 7.43
N ASN A 134 -2.43 -21.49 7.42
CA ASN A 134 -2.89 -20.67 8.52
C ASN A 134 -4.13 -19.87 8.14
N VAL A 135 -5.09 -19.84 9.07
CA VAL A 135 -6.31 -19.02 8.97
C VAL A 135 -6.35 -18.08 10.17
N ILE A 136 -6.61 -16.81 9.92
CA ILE A 136 -6.78 -15.82 10.96
C ILE A 136 -8.22 -15.30 10.96
N PHE A 137 -8.83 -15.30 12.14
CA PHE A 137 -10.09 -14.61 12.39
C PHE A 137 -9.84 -13.37 13.24
N ARG A 138 -10.30 -12.21 12.78
CA ARG A 138 -10.12 -10.94 13.44
C ARG A 138 -11.44 -10.37 13.91
N PHE A 139 -11.43 -9.79 15.12
CA PHE A 139 -12.55 -9.05 15.67
C PHE A 139 -12.40 -7.58 15.29
N ILE A 140 -13.31 -7.09 14.46
CA ILE A 140 -13.30 -5.72 13.95
C ILE A 140 -14.70 -5.14 14.12
N SER A 141 -14.82 -4.06 14.88
CA SER A 141 -16.09 -3.33 15.07
C SER A 141 -17.27 -4.21 15.44
N GLY A 142 -17.06 -5.17 16.34
CA GLY A 142 -18.11 -6.06 16.81
C GLY A 142 -18.48 -7.20 15.84
N SER A 143 -17.68 -7.45 14.83
CA SER A 143 -17.84 -8.54 13.87
C SER A 143 -16.57 -9.34 13.72
N LEU A 144 -16.73 -10.62 13.37
CA LEU A 144 -15.63 -11.53 13.08
C LEU A 144 -15.41 -11.63 11.56
N TYR A 145 -14.16 -11.62 11.13
CA TYR A 145 -13.74 -11.77 9.74
C TYR A 145 -12.67 -12.83 9.64
N GLY A 146 -12.86 -13.81 8.75
CA GLY A 146 -11.90 -14.87 8.48
C GLY A 146 -11.13 -14.64 7.20
N GLN A 147 -9.85 -14.96 7.19
CA GLN A 147 -9.02 -14.96 5.98
C GLN A 147 -7.88 -15.96 6.09
N MET A 148 -7.36 -16.42 4.94
CA MET A 148 -6.11 -17.15 4.91
C MET A 148 -4.99 -16.23 5.38
N ALA A 149 -4.16 -16.72 6.30
CA ALA A 149 -2.98 -16.01 6.78
C ALA A 149 -1.72 -16.65 6.20
N ARG A 150 -0.72 -15.86 5.89
CA ARG A 150 0.64 -16.34 5.58
C ARG A 150 1.52 -16.15 6.80
N MET A 151 2.28 -17.19 7.16
CA MET A 151 3.43 -16.99 8.03
C MET A 151 4.62 -16.63 7.14
N ASP A 152 5.01 -15.39 7.18
CA ASP A 152 6.33 -15.01 6.71
C ASP A 152 7.33 -15.28 7.84
N LEU A 153 7.97 -16.43 7.78
CA LEU A 153 8.98 -16.81 8.77
C LEU A 153 10.24 -15.90 8.71
N SER A 154 10.37 -15.11 7.64
CA SER A 154 11.43 -14.10 7.52
C SER A 154 11.10 -12.79 8.24
N GLU A 155 9.83 -12.54 8.55
CA GLU A 155 9.33 -11.36 9.25
C GLU A 155 8.90 -11.64 10.70
N GLN A 156 9.61 -12.46 11.44
CA GLN A 156 9.66 -12.27 12.88
C GLN A 156 10.54 -11.03 13.15
N ALA A 157 10.05 -9.87 12.74
CA ALA A 157 10.50 -8.65 13.38
C ALA A 157 10.21 -8.84 14.88
N PRO A 158 11.20 -8.63 15.77
CA PRO A 158 10.93 -8.58 17.18
C PRO A 158 9.74 -7.63 17.37
N PRO A 159 8.79 -7.89 18.30
CA PRO A 159 7.72 -6.96 18.58
C PRO A 159 8.37 -5.59 18.71
N GLY A 160 8.07 -4.69 17.78
CA GLY A 160 8.62 -3.35 17.79
C GLY A 160 8.40 -2.83 19.19
N ASP A 161 9.41 -2.22 19.79
CA ASP A 161 9.29 -1.64 21.11
C ASP A 161 7.93 -0.94 21.20
N PRO A 162 7.13 -1.20 22.25
CA PRO A 162 5.84 -0.56 22.37
C PRO A 162 6.09 0.94 22.24
N VAL A 163 5.44 1.58 21.26
CA VAL A 163 5.60 3.02 21.04
C VAL A 163 5.12 3.68 22.32
N ILE A 164 6.07 4.01 23.20
CA ILE A 164 5.80 4.68 24.47
C ILE A 164 5.49 6.13 24.10
N TYR A 165 4.21 6.42 23.94
CA TYR A 165 3.75 7.78 23.73
C TYR A 165 4.07 8.61 24.98
N ASN A 166 5.00 9.53 24.85
CA ASN A 166 5.22 10.51 25.91
C ASN A 166 4.05 11.51 25.89
N LYS A 167 3.04 11.26 26.73
CA LYS A 167 1.85 12.11 26.85
C LYS A 167 2.18 13.59 27.12
N ASN A 168 3.33 13.88 27.69
CA ASN A 168 3.75 15.25 27.99
C ASN A 168 4.35 15.99 26.78
N ALA A 169 4.82 15.27 25.74
CA ALA A 169 5.28 15.88 24.50
C ALA A 169 4.14 16.45 23.63
N TYR A 170 2.89 16.07 23.91
CA TYR A 170 1.69 16.50 23.17
C TYR A 170 1.07 17.81 23.66
N ALA A 171 1.58 18.40 24.74
CA ALA A 171 0.92 19.52 25.42
C ALA A 171 0.85 20.81 24.58
N ASN A 172 1.69 20.96 23.56
CA ASN A 172 1.84 22.20 22.77
C ASN A 172 1.34 22.12 21.33
N LEU A 173 0.75 21.00 20.92
CA LEU A 173 0.21 20.87 19.57
C LEU A 173 -1.31 21.00 19.60
N SER A 174 -1.89 21.48 18.53
CA SER A 174 -3.35 21.50 18.30
C SER A 174 -3.95 20.09 18.17
N LEU A 175 -3.28 19.05 18.72
CA LEU A 175 -3.83 17.72 18.97
C LEU A 175 -5.16 17.72 19.69
N LYS A 176 -5.46 18.81 20.41
CA LYS A 176 -6.79 19.04 20.96
C LYS A 176 -7.87 18.99 19.88
N ASN A 177 -7.52 19.35 18.65
CA ASN A 177 -8.45 19.52 17.55
C ASN A 177 -8.61 18.26 16.68
N TYR A 178 -7.69 17.28 16.78
CA TYR A 178 -7.71 16.09 15.92
C TYR A 178 -7.73 14.80 16.73
N GLU A 179 -8.38 13.80 16.15
CA GLU A 179 -8.36 12.41 16.58
C GLU A 179 -7.60 11.59 15.53
N PHE A 180 -6.65 10.75 16.01
CA PHE A 180 -5.85 9.88 15.18
C PHE A 180 -6.25 8.42 15.43
N THR A 181 -6.48 7.66 14.36
CA THR A 181 -6.69 6.21 14.42
C THR A 181 -5.71 5.53 13.48
N THR A 182 -4.97 4.56 13.97
CA THR A 182 -3.93 3.86 13.19
C THR A 182 -4.28 2.39 12.98
N TRP A 183 -4.18 1.94 11.74
CA TRP A 183 -4.31 0.54 11.34
C TRP A 183 -2.99 0.05 10.74
N THR A 184 -2.60 -1.13 11.18
CA THR A 184 -1.40 -1.83 10.73
C THR A 184 -1.77 -3.26 10.35
N LYS A 185 -0.92 -3.97 9.64
CA LYS A 185 -1.11 -5.40 9.37
C LYS A 185 -1.21 -6.28 10.62
N TYR A 186 -0.84 -5.74 11.80
CA TYR A 186 -0.88 -6.46 13.08
C TYR A 186 -2.19 -6.25 13.85
N ASN A 187 -2.92 -5.17 13.59
CA ASN A 187 -4.18 -4.83 14.25
C ASN A 187 -5.37 -4.71 13.29
N SER A 188 -5.17 -5.02 12.02
CA SER A 188 -6.21 -4.93 10.99
C SER A 188 -5.91 -5.87 9.82
N PRO A 189 -6.88 -6.12 8.91
CA PRO A 189 -6.67 -6.90 7.69
C PRO A 189 -5.89 -6.18 6.57
N LEU A 190 -5.02 -5.23 6.89
CA LEU A 190 -4.15 -4.64 5.89
C LEU A 190 -3.17 -5.70 5.35
N PRO A 191 -3.00 -5.82 4.01
CA PRO A 191 -2.07 -6.80 3.44
C PRO A 191 -0.61 -6.52 3.80
N ASP A 192 -0.25 -5.24 3.89
CA ASP A 192 1.04 -4.76 4.38
C ASP A 192 0.90 -3.35 5.00
N ASN A 193 1.86 -2.94 5.81
CA ASN A 193 1.91 -1.59 6.37
C ASN A 193 2.26 -0.53 5.33
N ILE A 194 3.07 -0.89 4.34
CA ILE A 194 3.55 0.02 3.30
C ILE A 194 2.58 -0.01 2.12
N SER A 195 1.85 1.10 1.92
CA SER A 195 1.05 1.26 0.71
C SER A 195 1.93 1.58 -0.49
N GLN A 196 1.56 1.05 -1.64
CA GLN A 196 2.08 1.49 -2.93
C GLN A 196 1.23 2.63 -3.49
N SER A 197 -0.07 2.53 -3.33
CA SER A 197 -1.04 3.52 -3.78
C SER A 197 -2.35 3.40 -3.01
N CYS A 198 -3.06 4.53 -2.84
CA CYS A 198 -4.38 4.57 -2.24
C CYS A 198 -5.29 5.54 -3.00
N ALA A 199 -6.58 5.25 -3.00
CA ALA A 199 -7.59 6.14 -3.56
C ALA A 199 -8.89 6.05 -2.75
N ILE A 200 -9.68 7.12 -2.72
CA ILE A 200 -11.03 7.15 -2.13
C ILE A 200 -12.04 7.30 -3.25
N ASP A 201 -13.04 6.43 -3.28
CA ASP A 201 -14.10 6.50 -4.26
C ASP A 201 -15.27 7.40 -3.82
N GLN A 202 -16.24 7.62 -4.71
CA GLN A 202 -17.38 8.54 -4.46
C GLN A 202 -18.30 8.07 -3.33
N SER A 203 -18.14 6.84 -2.85
CA SER A 203 -18.86 6.29 -1.69
C SER A 203 -18.04 6.38 -0.40
N ASP A 204 -16.94 7.12 -0.39
CA ASP A 204 -15.96 7.20 0.70
C ASP A 204 -15.25 5.86 0.99
N MET A 205 -15.29 4.89 0.06
CA MET A 205 -14.55 3.65 0.16
C MET A 205 -13.07 3.92 -0.16
N LEU A 206 -12.19 3.68 0.81
CA LEU A 206 -10.74 3.74 0.60
C LEU A 206 -10.26 2.42 -0.03
N TRP A 207 -9.51 2.50 -1.11
CA TRP A 207 -8.81 1.41 -1.76
C TRP A 207 -7.33 1.49 -1.38
N TYR A 208 -6.85 0.50 -0.64
CA TYR A 208 -5.49 0.46 -0.11
C TYR A 208 -4.69 -0.64 -0.81
N ALA A 209 -3.74 -0.24 -1.64
CA ALA A 209 -2.92 -1.13 -2.47
C ALA A 209 -1.50 -1.25 -1.91
N THR A 210 -0.98 -2.46 -1.88
CA THR A 210 0.36 -2.79 -1.38
C THR A 210 1.11 -3.72 -2.33
N ALA A 211 2.38 -3.96 -2.06
CA ALA A 211 3.16 -4.97 -2.76
C ALA A 211 2.70 -6.42 -2.44
N LYS A 212 1.82 -6.61 -1.45
CA LYS A 212 1.35 -7.92 -0.97
C LYS A 212 -0.18 -8.04 -0.99
N GLY A 213 -0.85 -7.34 -1.91
CA GLY A 213 -2.29 -7.38 -2.06
C GLY A 213 -2.97 -6.03 -1.94
N MET A 214 -4.29 -6.03 -2.00
CA MET A 214 -5.13 -4.85 -1.89
C MET A 214 -6.33 -5.12 -0.98
N THR A 215 -6.77 -4.08 -0.28
CA THR A 215 -8.00 -4.12 0.52
C THR A 215 -8.82 -2.87 0.31
N ARG A 216 -10.13 -2.97 0.49
CA ARG A 216 -11.06 -1.84 0.55
C ARG A 216 -11.39 -1.56 2.02
N PHE A 217 -11.50 -0.31 2.38
CA PHE A 217 -11.81 0.11 3.74
C PHE A 217 -12.98 1.09 3.74
N GLU A 218 -14.04 0.76 4.47
CA GLU A 218 -15.24 1.57 4.63
C GLU A 218 -15.35 2.03 6.09
N GLY A 219 -14.54 3.05 6.45
CA GLY A 219 -14.57 3.70 7.76
C GLY A 219 -14.28 2.82 8.97
N THR A 220 -14.75 1.60 9.00
CA THR A 220 -14.58 0.62 10.09
C THR A 220 -14.29 -0.79 9.59
N THR A 221 -14.68 -1.13 8.37
CA THR A 221 -14.63 -2.48 7.83
C THR A 221 -13.60 -2.60 6.71
N PHE A 222 -12.74 -3.63 6.78
CA PHE A 222 -11.81 -3.97 5.72
C PHE A 222 -12.35 -5.12 4.88
N ILE A 223 -12.33 -4.97 3.56
CA ILE A 223 -12.80 -5.95 2.59
C ILE A 223 -11.63 -6.32 1.69
N PRO A 224 -11.02 -7.49 1.86
CA PRO A 224 -9.89 -7.91 1.02
C PRO A 224 -10.29 -8.03 -0.45
N VAL A 225 -9.37 -7.66 -1.34
CA VAL A 225 -9.46 -7.92 -2.77
C VAL A 225 -8.65 -9.18 -3.06
N THR A 226 -9.33 -10.21 -3.56
CA THR A 226 -8.78 -11.56 -3.72
C THR A 226 -9.07 -12.08 -5.12
N GLU A 227 -8.50 -13.22 -5.49
CA GLU A 227 -8.79 -13.93 -6.74
C GLU A 227 -10.25 -14.28 -6.95
N TYR A 228 -11.07 -14.31 -5.88
CA TYR A 228 -12.51 -14.59 -5.94
C TYR A 228 -13.36 -13.39 -6.32
N ASN A 229 -12.85 -12.19 -6.10
CA ASN A 229 -13.57 -10.94 -6.38
C ASN A 229 -12.81 -9.98 -7.31
N SER A 230 -11.67 -10.41 -7.85
CA SER A 230 -10.83 -9.63 -8.76
C SER A 230 -10.01 -10.54 -9.69
N PRO A 231 -9.39 -10.00 -10.74
CA PRO A 231 -8.46 -10.74 -11.59
C PRO A 231 -7.07 -10.92 -10.96
N PHE A 232 -6.89 -10.61 -9.68
CA PHE A 232 -5.60 -10.65 -8.99
C PHE A 232 -5.56 -11.80 -7.99
N ALA A 233 -4.38 -12.41 -7.82
CA ALA A 233 -4.11 -13.23 -6.65
C ALA A 233 -4.19 -12.38 -5.37
N THR A 234 -4.57 -12.99 -4.25
CA THR A 234 -4.73 -12.31 -2.96
C THR A 234 -3.50 -11.50 -2.55
N ASP A 235 -2.31 -11.96 -2.92
CA ASP A 235 -1.02 -11.34 -2.64
C ASP A 235 -0.39 -10.62 -3.84
N ALA A 236 -1.17 -10.35 -4.88
CA ALA A 236 -0.67 -9.66 -6.06
C ALA A 236 -0.09 -8.29 -5.71
N ALA A 237 1.07 -7.98 -6.24
CA ALA A 237 1.67 -6.65 -6.09
C ALA A 237 0.88 -5.63 -6.90
N ILE A 238 0.13 -4.79 -6.20
CA ILE A 238 -0.64 -3.70 -6.80
C ILE A 238 0.19 -2.42 -6.68
N LYS A 239 0.56 -1.85 -7.82
CA LYS A 239 1.43 -0.67 -7.88
C LYS A 239 0.68 0.65 -7.79
N GLU A 240 -0.50 0.68 -8.38
CA GLU A 240 -1.28 1.91 -8.46
C GLU A 240 -2.77 1.62 -8.43
N VAL A 241 -3.53 2.45 -7.74
CA VAL A 241 -4.99 2.50 -7.81
C VAL A 241 -5.44 3.95 -7.94
N LEU A 242 -6.34 4.21 -8.87
CA LEU A 242 -6.91 5.52 -9.14
C LEU A 242 -8.42 5.41 -9.34
N ILE A 243 -9.17 6.38 -8.83
CA ILE A 243 -10.61 6.52 -9.07
C ILE A 243 -10.82 7.65 -10.06
N ASP A 244 -11.50 7.38 -11.16
CA ASP A 244 -11.82 8.43 -12.14
C ASP A 244 -13.12 9.18 -11.78
N LYS A 245 -13.43 10.21 -12.57
CA LYS A 245 -14.62 11.05 -12.35
C LYS A 245 -15.95 10.29 -12.44
N ASP A 246 -15.97 9.16 -13.11
CA ASP A 246 -17.14 8.30 -13.30
C ASP A 246 -17.18 7.17 -12.26
N ASN A 247 -16.35 7.29 -11.22
CA ASN A 247 -16.19 6.34 -10.13
C ASN A 247 -15.63 4.97 -10.57
N ASN A 248 -15.01 4.89 -11.71
CA ASN A 248 -14.31 3.68 -12.14
C ASN A 248 -12.96 3.58 -11.40
N LYS A 249 -12.56 2.36 -11.07
CA LYS A 249 -11.30 2.05 -10.40
C LYS A 249 -10.29 1.55 -11.43
N TRP A 250 -9.22 2.29 -11.59
CA TRP A 250 -8.10 1.92 -12.46
C TRP A 250 -6.99 1.36 -11.61
N VAL A 251 -6.57 0.13 -11.90
CA VAL A 251 -5.57 -0.60 -11.11
C VAL A 251 -4.43 -1.03 -12.01
N TYR A 252 -3.21 -0.69 -11.62
CA TYR A 252 -2.00 -1.15 -12.27
C TYR A 252 -1.33 -2.25 -11.44
N ALA A 253 -1.34 -3.45 -11.97
CA ALA A 253 -0.78 -4.65 -11.36
C ALA A 253 -0.15 -5.55 -12.42
N ASN A 254 0.94 -6.26 -12.09
CA ASN A 254 1.56 -7.24 -12.98
C ASN A 254 1.86 -6.71 -14.39
N ASN A 255 2.27 -5.43 -14.50
CA ASN A 255 2.49 -4.71 -15.77
C ASN A 255 1.25 -4.63 -16.69
N GLN A 256 0.06 -4.73 -16.12
CA GLN A 256 -1.23 -4.61 -16.79
C GLN A 256 -2.07 -3.52 -16.12
N VAL A 257 -2.95 -2.90 -16.89
CA VAL A 257 -3.94 -1.94 -16.38
C VAL A 257 -5.30 -2.62 -16.41
N TYR A 258 -6.01 -2.52 -15.31
CA TYR A 258 -7.35 -3.07 -15.14
C TYR A 258 -8.32 -1.95 -14.80
N LEU A 259 -9.54 -2.08 -15.26
CA LEU A 259 -10.67 -1.23 -14.95
C LEU A 259 -11.70 -2.04 -14.16
N TYR A 260 -12.13 -1.52 -13.02
CA TYR A 260 -13.29 -2.01 -12.28
C TYR A 260 -14.41 -0.97 -12.31
N ASN A 261 -15.56 -1.36 -12.81
CA ASN A 261 -16.77 -0.53 -12.89
C ASN A 261 -18.03 -1.37 -12.64
N GLN A 262 -19.21 -0.85 -12.95
CA GLN A 262 -20.49 -1.56 -12.81
C GLN A 262 -20.57 -2.88 -13.59
N SER A 263 -19.82 -3.02 -14.67
CA SER A 263 -19.75 -4.24 -15.48
C SER A 263 -18.71 -5.25 -14.94
N GLY A 264 -18.08 -4.96 -13.79
CA GLY A 264 -17.02 -5.77 -13.21
C GLY A 264 -15.62 -5.40 -13.70
N TRP A 265 -14.69 -6.35 -13.58
CA TRP A 265 -13.30 -6.16 -13.96
C TRP A 265 -13.10 -6.36 -15.48
N GLN A 266 -12.32 -5.45 -16.07
CA GLN A 266 -11.89 -5.50 -17.46
C GLN A 266 -10.39 -5.24 -17.54
N GLN A 267 -9.68 -5.99 -18.37
CA GLN A 267 -8.27 -5.75 -18.64
C GLN A 267 -8.11 -4.84 -19.85
N PHE A 268 -7.26 -3.81 -19.73
CA PHE A 268 -6.91 -2.93 -20.83
C PHE A 268 -5.53 -3.29 -21.39
N ASP A 269 -5.45 -3.50 -22.70
CA ASP A 269 -4.17 -3.69 -23.37
C ASP A 269 -3.53 -2.35 -23.70
N PHE A 270 -2.66 -1.88 -22.81
CA PHE A 270 -1.82 -0.70 -23.03
C PHE A 270 -0.38 -1.05 -23.39
N LYS A 271 -0.05 -2.32 -23.66
CA LYS A 271 1.34 -2.77 -23.88
C LYS A 271 2.10 -1.92 -24.88
N GLN A 272 1.46 -1.54 -26.00
CA GLN A 272 2.06 -0.68 -27.01
C GLN A 272 2.42 0.74 -26.52
N PHE A 273 1.74 1.23 -25.48
CA PHE A 273 1.96 2.57 -24.89
C PHE A 273 2.84 2.51 -23.63
N LEU A 274 2.84 1.38 -22.93
CA LEU A 274 3.49 1.18 -21.63
C LEU A 274 4.81 0.41 -21.72
N SER A 275 5.45 0.36 -22.88
CA SER A 275 6.63 -0.47 -23.16
C SER A 275 7.81 -0.30 -22.18
N ARG A 276 7.79 0.73 -21.32
CA ARG A 276 8.79 0.98 -20.27
C ARG A 276 8.21 1.18 -18.86
N GLY A 277 6.95 0.80 -18.66
CA GLY A 277 6.26 0.88 -17.38
C GLY A 277 5.62 2.23 -17.08
N VAL A 278 4.55 2.18 -16.28
CA VAL A 278 3.85 3.35 -15.74
C VAL A 278 4.55 3.77 -14.46
N THR A 279 4.85 5.05 -14.33
CA THR A 279 5.38 5.65 -13.10
C THR A 279 4.26 6.18 -12.22
N GLN A 280 3.19 6.70 -12.84
CA GLN A 280 2.02 7.21 -12.13
C GLN A 280 0.79 7.25 -13.04
N ILE A 281 -0.40 7.01 -12.48
CA ILE A 281 -1.69 7.22 -13.13
C ILE A 281 -2.36 8.42 -12.44
N LEU A 282 -2.92 9.33 -13.24
CA LEU A 282 -3.47 10.59 -12.77
C LEU A 282 -4.80 10.89 -13.47
N ASN A 283 -5.69 11.58 -12.79
CA ASN A 283 -6.88 12.16 -13.38
C ASN A 283 -6.64 13.60 -13.79
N SER A 284 -7.03 13.96 -15.00
CA SER A 284 -7.19 15.36 -15.33
C SER A 284 -8.57 15.88 -14.87
N ARG A 285 -8.68 17.18 -14.62
CA ARG A 285 -9.98 17.81 -14.32
C ARG A 285 -11.01 17.64 -15.46
N ASN A 286 -10.55 17.41 -16.68
CA ASN A 286 -11.41 17.16 -17.84
C ASN A 286 -11.91 15.69 -17.89
N GLY A 287 -11.53 14.86 -16.92
CA GLY A 287 -11.86 13.43 -16.86
C GLY A 287 -11.06 12.59 -17.84
N GLU A 288 -9.91 13.07 -18.29
CA GLU A 288 -8.94 12.30 -19.04
C GLU A 288 -8.04 11.54 -18.06
N LEU A 289 -7.60 10.35 -18.45
CA LEU A 289 -6.57 9.63 -17.70
C LEU A 289 -5.20 9.96 -18.29
N LEU A 290 -4.30 10.30 -17.40
CA LEU A 290 -2.91 10.62 -17.71
C LEU A 290 -2.03 9.51 -17.14
N PHE A 291 -1.24 8.86 -17.99
CA PHE A 291 -0.27 7.86 -17.56
C PHE A 291 1.12 8.44 -17.76
N ALA A 292 1.78 8.82 -16.68
CA ALA A 292 3.18 9.18 -16.72
C ALA A 292 4.02 7.92 -16.94
N THR A 293 4.89 7.94 -17.95
CA THR A 293 5.72 6.79 -18.29
C THR A 293 7.15 7.20 -18.61
N GLN A 294 8.07 6.26 -18.60
CA GLN A 294 9.45 6.50 -19.06
C GLN A 294 9.56 6.80 -20.57
N ASN A 295 8.47 6.67 -21.33
CA ASN A 295 8.43 6.89 -22.77
C ASN A 295 7.46 8.00 -23.20
N GLY A 296 7.04 8.84 -22.30
CA GLY A 296 6.13 9.97 -22.53
C GLY A 296 4.93 9.99 -21.60
N LEU A 297 4.09 10.99 -21.78
CA LEU A 297 2.77 11.09 -21.17
C LEU A 297 1.74 10.46 -22.11
N VAL A 298 1.07 9.43 -21.65
CA VAL A 298 -0.05 8.82 -22.37
C VAL A 298 -1.35 9.46 -21.87
N VAL A 299 -2.11 10.07 -22.75
CA VAL A 299 -3.38 10.73 -22.46
C VAL A 299 -4.51 9.91 -23.06
N LYS A 300 -5.36 9.32 -22.22
CA LYS A 300 -6.56 8.58 -22.65
C LYS A 300 -7.78 9.51 -22.60
N ARG A 301 -8.35 9.78 -23.75
CA ARG A 301 -9.57 10.60 -23.97
C ARG A 301 -10.66 9.71 -24.56
N LYS A 302 -11.66 9.30 -23.77
CA LYS A 302 -12.70 8.39 -24.27
C LYS A 302 -12.08 7.25 -25.10
N ASP A 303 -12.28 7.30 -26.44
CA ASP A 303 -11.81 6.26 -27.37
C ASP A 303 -10.46 6.57 -28.02
N LYS A 304 -9.83 7.70 -27.69
CA LYS A 304 -8.54 8.11 -28.26
C LYS A 304 -7.43 8.03 -27.23
N VAL A 305 -6.27 7.57 -27.67
CA VAL A 305 -5.04 7.60 -26.89
C VAL A 305 -4.01 8.45 -27.62
N VAL A 306 -3.45 9.42 -26.93
CA VAL A 306 -2.41 10.32 -27.45
C VAL A 306 -1.15 10.13 -26.63
N VAL A 307 0.00 10.08 -27.28
CA VAL A 307 1.31 10.00 -26.59
C VAL A 307 2.08 11.29 -26.82
N ILE A 308 2.42 11.97 -25.75
CA ILE A 308 3.26 13.17 -25.74
C ILE A 308 4.67 12.76 -25.29
N ASN A 309 5.61 12.80 -26.21
CA ASN A 309 7.02 12.50 -25.96
C ASN A 309 7.91 13.38 -26.83
N LYS A 310 9.24 13.26 -26.71
CA LYS A 310 10.17 14.09 -27.50
C LYS A 310 10.02 13.96 -29.02
N LYS A 311 9.47 12.84 -29.50
CA LYS A 311 9.24 12.64 -30.94
C LYS A 311 8.00 13.43 -31.43
N SER A 312 6.93 13.45 -30.62
CA SER A 312 5.70 14.19 -30.93
C SER A 312 5.74 15.65 -30.49
N MET A 313 6.60 15.98 -29.50
CA MET A 313 6.78 17.32 -28.93
C MET A 313 8.26 17.51 -28.59
N PRO A 314 9.06 18.08 -29.50
CA PRO A 314 10.51 18.30 -29.31
C PRO A 314 10.85 19.18 -28.11
N GLU A 315 9.95 20.10 -27.73
CA GLU A 315 10.07 21.04 -26.58
C GLU A 315 10.04 20.32 -25.24
N LEU A 316 9.53 19.08 -25.16
CA LEU A 316 9.52 18.30 -23.93
C LEU A 316 10.97 18.02 -23.46
N PRO A 317 11.37 18.37 -22.23
CA PRO A 317 12.77 18.24 -21.78
C PRO A 317 13.27 16.79 -21.82
N SER A 318 12.40 15.82 -21.48
CA SER A 318 12.68 14.40 -21.51
C SER A 318 11.42 13.59 -21.80
N SER A 319 11.55 12.43 -22.45
CA SER A 319 10.43 11.48 -22.55
C SER A 319 10.16 10.74 -21.24
N ASN A 320 11.07 10.75 -20.27
CA ASN A 320 10.81 10.18 -18.96
C ASN A 320 9.94 11.16 -18.15
N VAL A 321 8.62 10.96 -18.23
CA VAL A 321 7.62 11.75 -17.52
C VAL A 321 7.43 11.15 -16.13
N VAL A 322 7.57 11.98 -15.10
CA VAL A 322 7.42 11.57 -13.68
C VAL A 322 6.09 12.03 -13.10
N PHE A 323 5.53 13.12 -13.61
CA PHE A 323 4.29 13.69 -13.13
C PHE A 323 3.58 14.50 -14.23
N ALA A 324 2.24 14.58 -14.14
CA ALA A 324 1.43 15.49 -14.93
C ALA A 324 0.25 16.03 -14.12
N TYR A 325 -0.16 17.26 -14.38
CA TYR A 325 -1.28 17.90 -13.69
C TYR A 325 -2.01 18.85 -14.62
N VAL A 326 -3.34 18.89 -14.55
CA VAL A 326 -4.16 19.89 -15.26
C VAL A 326 -4.81 20.80 -14.22
N ASP A 327 -4.42 22.07 -14.24
CA ASP A 327 -4.94 23.09 -13.32
C ASP A 327 -6.35 23.60 -13.72
N ARG A 328 -6.95 24.48 -12.90
CA ARG A 328 -8.28 25.06 -13.15
C ARG A 328 -8.38 25.88 -14.44
N TYR A 329 -7.26 26.41 -14.90
CA TYR A 329 -7.17 27.15 -16.16
C TYR A 329 -6.99 26.24 -17.37
N LYS A 330 -7.05 24.91 -17.16
CA LYS A 330 -6.83 23.85 -18.17
C LYS A 330 -5.40 23.82 -18.71
N ARG A 331 -4.43 24.39 -18.01
CA ARG A 331 -3.03 24.30 -18.37
C ARG A 331 -2.51 22.92 -17.95
N LEU A 332 -1.84 22.25 -18.88
CA LEU A 332 -1.22 20.95 -18.62
C LEU A 332 0.24 21.16 -18.19
N TRP A 333 0.54 20.79 -16.96
CA TRP A 333 1.88 20.75 -16.39
C TRP A 333 2.47 19.37 -16.56
N ILE A 334 3.69 19.26 -17.09
CA ILE A 334 4.40 17.99 -17.29
C ILE A 334 5.76 18.10 -16.63
N GLY A 335 5.95 17.34 -15.54
CA GLY A 335 7.24 17.14 -14.89
C GLY A 335 7.97 15.97 -15.55
N THR A 336 9.18 16.20 -16.00
CA THR A 336 10.05 15.17 -16.58
C THR A 336 11.34 15.05 -15.77
N SER A 337 12.10 13.99 -15.99
CA SER A 337 13.42 13.81 -15.36
C SER A 337 14.47 14.90 -15.71
N LYS A 338 14.15 15.86 -16.59
CA LYS A 338 15.07 16.90 -17.04
C LYS A 338 14.46 18.30 -17.03
N GLY A 339 13.39 18.50 -16.27
CA GLY A 339 12.71 19.79 -16.14
C GLY A 339 11.21 19.70 -16.38
N THR A 340 10.56 20.85 -16.29
CA THR A 340 9.11 20.97 -16.33
C THR A 340 8.68 21.86 -17.49
N ILE A 341 7.58 21.48 -18.15
CA ILE A 341 6.88 22.35 -19.11
C ILE A 341 5.43 22.56 -18.68
N MET A 342 4.87 23.68 -19.13
CA MET A 342 3.44 23.97 -19.03
C MET A 342 2.91 24.22 -20.45
N ILE A 343 1.77 23.64 -20.76
CA ILE A 343 1.06 23.78 -22.03
C ILE A 343 -0.26 24.50 -21.75
N ASP A 344 -0.44 25.67 -22.39
CA ASP A 344 -1.67 26.46 -22.35
C ASP A 344 -2.18 26.66 -23.79
N GLY A 345 -3.13 25.84 -24.19
CA GLY A 345 -3.57 25.79 -25.57
C GLY A 345 -2.44 25.41 -26.53
N THR A 346 -1.95 26.37 -27.31
CA THR A 346 -0.81 26.21 -28.23
C THR A 346 0.51 26.75 -27.66
N ILE A 347 0.48 27.41 -26.50
CA ILE A 347 1.65 28.02 -25.88
C ILE A 347 2.34 26.97 -25.02
N ILE A 348 3.63 26.72 -25.26
CA ILE A 348 4.48 25.85 -24.45
C ILE A 348 5.50 26.72 -23.74
N THR A 349 5.50 26.64 -22.41
CA THR A 349 6.47 27.37 -21.56
C THR A 349 7.37 26.36 -20.86
N SER A 350 8.68 26.49 -21.05
CA SER A 350 9.68 25.70 -20.32
C SER A 350 10.10 26.44 -19.05
N TYR A 351 10.09 25.71 -17.96
CA TYR A 351 10.51 26.21 -16.66
C TYR A 351 11.86 25.60 -16.28
N ASN A 352 12.79 26.47 -15.92
CA ASN A 352 14.15 26.10 -15.53
C ASN A 352 14.66 27.06 -14.43
N ASN A 353 15.89 26.87 -14.00
CA ASN A 353 16.52 27.67 -12.94
C ASN A 353 16.75 29.16 -13.26
N LEU A 354 16.57 29.59 -14.51
CA LEU A 354 16.78 30.99 -14.90
C LEU A 354 15.52 31.84 -14.71
N ASN A 355 14.34 31.23 -14.78
CA ASN A 355 13.07 31.98 -14.78
C ASN A 355 12.14 31.61 -13.61
N THR A 356 12.48 30.63 -12.79
CA THR A 356 11.62 30.15 -11.69
C THR A 356 12.43 29.60 -10.53
N PRO A 357 11.80 29.35 -9.35
CA PRO A 357 12.40 28.55 -8.29
C PRO A 357 12.57 27.07 -8.65
N LEU A 358 12.05 26.63 -9.80
CA LEU A 358 12.16 25.25 -10.28
C LEU A 358 13.54 24.95 -10.86
N LYS A 359 14.61 25.11 -10.13
CA LYS A 359 15.97 24.79 -10.59
C LYS A 359 16.01 23.50 -11.43
N ASN A 360 17.01 22.68 -11.36
CA ASN A 360 17.09 21.39 -12.10
C ASN A 360 16.14 20.32 -11.52
N THR A 361 15.02 20.73 -10.95
CA THR A 361 14.09 19.88 -10.24
C THR A 361 12.94 19.44 -11.14
N CYS A 362 12.41 18.27 -10.88
CA CYS A 362 11.14 17.85 -11.44
C CYS A 362 10.01 18.02 -10.41
N ILE A 363 8.84 18.31 -10.92
CA ILE A 363 7.59 18.29 -10.16
C ILE A 363 7.21 16.83 -9.92
N THR A 364 6.92 16.47 -8.68
CA THR A 364 6.45 15.14 -8.29
C THR A 364 5.02 15.12 -7.80
N GLY A 365 4.45 16.28 -7.49
CA GLY A 365 3.07 16.44 -7.08
C GLY A 365 2.58 17.86 -7.30
N ALA A 366 1.28 18.05 -7.44
CA ALA A 366 0.64 19.35 -7.50
C ALA A 366 -0.73 19.32 -6.83
N VAL A 367 -1.06 20.40 -6.13
CA VAL A 367 -2.41 20.69 -5.64
C VAL A 367 -2.72 22.15 -5.87
N GLU A 368 -4.01 22.50 -5.84
CA GLU A 368 -4.46 23.87 -6.11
C GLU A 368 -5.44 24.29 -5.00
N ASP A 369 -5.26 25.50 -4.49
CA ASP A 369 -6.19 26.10 -3.53
C ASP A 369 -7.39 26.79 -4.21
N GLU A 370 -8.32 27.29 -3.43
CA GLU A 370 -9.53 27.97 -3.95
C GLU A 370 -9.21 29.32 -4.60
N ALA A 371 -8.10 29.96 -4.22
CA ALA A 371 -7.62 31.20 -4.82
C ALA A 371 -6.94 31.00 -6.19
N GLY A 372 -6.71 29.74 -6.60
CA GLY A 372 -6.05 29.40 -7.86
C GLY A 372 -4.53 29.40 -7.78
N ASN A 373 -3.97 29.36 -6.59
CA ASN A 373 -2.55 29.11 -6.43
C ASN A 373 -2.27 27.62 -6.61
N VAL A 374 -1.26 27.28 -7.41
CA VAL A 374 -0.82 25.90 -7.63
C VAL A 374 0.46 25.66 -6.84
N TYR A 375 0.43 24.68 -5.97
CA TYR A 375 1.55 24.24 -5.12
C TYR A 375 2.17 23.00 -5.76
N PHE A 376 3.49 23.01 -5.92
CA PHE A 376 4.26 21.92 -6.49
C PHE A 376 5.26 21.37 -5.46
N SER A 377 5.30 20.07 -5.28
CA SER A 377 6.42 19.41 -4.61
C SER A 377 7.57 19.22 -5.58
N LEU A 378 8.78 19.50 -5.11
CA LEU A 378 9.98 19.49 -5.93
C LEU A 378 10.94 18.36 -5.49
N GLN A 379 11.53 17.70 -6.46
CA GLN A 379 12.57 16.69 -6.24
C GLN A 379 13.65 16.80 -7.29
N ASP A 380 14.93 16.62 -6.92
CA ASP A 380 15.99 16.39 -7.90
C ASP A 380 15.80 15.00 -8.54
N CYS A 381 15.57 14.99 -9.84
CA CYS A 381 15.39 13.77 -10.61
C CYS A 381 16.68 13.23 -11.23
N ASN A 382 17.80 13.92 -11.09
CA ASN A 382 19.08 13.56 -11.72
C ASN A 382 20.06 12.89 -10.74
N GLN A 383 19.76 12.94 -9.43
CA GLN A 383 20.64 12.41 -8.38
C GLN A 383 19.90 11.40 -7.50
N PRO A 384 20.55 10.35 -6.99
CA PRO A 384 20.02 9.62 -5.86
C PRO A 384 19.82 10.61 -4.71
N ALA A 385 18.63 10.59 -4.12
CA ALA A 385 18.16 11.58 -3.15
C ALA A 385 19.12 11.75 -1.97
N THR A 386 20.06 12.71 -2.10
CA THR A 386 20.82 13.23 -0.97
C THR A 386 20.01 14.31 -0.25
N GLU A 387 20.30 14.61 1.01
CA GLU A 387 19.52 15.55 1.81
C GLU A 387 19.55 17.00 1.27
N SER A 388 20.62 17.36 0.57
CA SER A 388 20.85 18.71 0.04
C SER A 388 20.02 19.05 -1.21
N ASP A 389 19.40 18.09 -1.87
CA ASP A 389 18.91 18.24 -3.24
C ASP A 389 17.39 18.37 -3.34
N LYS A 390 16.68 18.47 -2.22
CA LYS A 390 15.22 18.66 -2.18
C LYS A 390 14.88 20.09 -1.83
N GLU A 391 14.00 20.68 -2.64
CA GLU A 391 13.84 22.13 -2.66
C GLU A 391 12.53 22.63 -2.07
N GLY A 392 11.77 21.77 -1.39
CA GLY A 392 10.56 22.19 -0.72
C GLY A 392 9.37 22.33 -1.66
N LEU A 393 8.67 23.47 -1.57
CA LEU A 393 7.48 23.79 -2.35
C LEU A 393 7.73 24.99 -3.26
N ALA A 394 7.42 24.85 -4.54
CA ALA A 394 7.21 26.00 -5.42
C ALA A 394 5.71 26.29 -5.55
N VAL A 395 5.35 27.55 -5.55
CA VAL A 395 3.97 27.99 -5.69
C VAL A 395 3.87 29.01 -6.80
N ILE A 396 2.97 28.81 -7.76
CA ILE A 396 2.59 29.82 -8.72
C ILE A 396 1.21 30.36 -8.35
N ASN A 397 1.08 31.66 -8.13
CA ASN A 397 -0.21 32.24 -7.84
C ASN A 397 -1.02 32.52 -9.13
N ALA A 398 -2.28 32.85 -8.98
CA ALA A 398 -3.19 33.15 -10.08
C ALA A 398 -2.69 34.30 -11.00
N ARG A 399 -1.76 35.15 -10.52
CA ARG A 399 -1.14 36.23 -11.30
C ARG A 399 0.18 35.82 -11.96
N GLY A 400 0.55 34.53 -11.90
CA GLY A 400 1.79 34.01 -12.47
C GLY A 400 3.06 34.32 -11.66
N LYS A 401 2.94 34.86 -10.44
CA LYS A 401 4.09 35.13 -9.57
C LYS A 401 4.47 33.85 -8.82
N TRP A 402 5.76 33.53 -8.84
CA TRP A 402 6.32 32.40 -8.11
C TRP A 402 6.69 32.78 -6.67
N LEU A 403 6.41 31.85 -5.75
CA LEU A 403 6.87 31.83 -4.38
C LEU A 403 7.58 30.50 -4.13
N HIS A 404 8.46 30.47 -3.13
CA HIS A 404 9.20 29.26 -2.75
C HIS A 404 9.26 29.16 -1.23
N TYR A 405 8.90 27.99 -0.71
CA TYR A 405 8.98 27.65 0.71
C TYR A 405 9.94 26.48 0.91
N ASN A 406 10.86 26.67 1.86
CA ASN A 406 11.80 25.66 2.31
C ASN A 406 12.06 25.82 3.83
N ASP A 407 12.85 24.92 4.39
CA ASP A 407 13.21 24.91 5.81
C ASP A 407 14.07 26.10 6.24
N VAL A 408 14.66 26.85 5.31
CA VAL A 408 15.47 28.03 5.59
C VAL A 408 14.63 29.32 5.62
N ASN A 409 13.62 29.42 4.75
CA ASN A 409 12.85 30.66 4.56
C ASN A 409 11.41 30.59 5.10
N SER A 410 11.01 29.48 5.68
CA SER A 410 9.67 29.27 6.22
C SER A 410 9.71 28.37 7.46
N GLY A 411 8.55 28.15 8.08
CA GLY A 411 8.39 27.17 9.18
C GLY A 411 8.28 25.72 8.72
N MET A 412 8.59 25.43 7.46
CA MET A 412 8.53 24.08 6.90
C MET A 412 9.60 23.18 7.53
N PRO A 413 9.24 22.03 8.12
CA PRO A 413 10.20 21.22 8.89
C PRO A 413 11.09 20.34 8.02
N SER A 414 10.79 20.19 6.73
CA SER A 414 11.54 19.36 5.78
C SER A 414 11.27 19.79 4.35
N ASN A 415 12.33 19.88 3.54
CA ASN A 415 12.22 20.12 2.09
C ASN A 415 11.74 18.90 1.30
N ARG A 416 11.62 17.74 1.95
CA ARG A 416 11.23 16.47 1.33
C ARG A 416 9.73 16.25 1.41
N VAL A 417 8.99 16.82 0.46
CA VAL A 417 7.54 16.66 0.34
C VAL A 417 7.23 15.51 -0.63
N ASN A 418 6.62 14.45 -0.12
CA ASN A 418 6.23 13.28 -0.91
C ASN A 418 4.83 13.43 -1.52
N CYS A 419 3.90 14.04 -0.78
CA CYS A 419 2.53 14.22 -1.20
C CYS A 419 1.92 15.49 -0.59
N MET A 420 0.86 15.97 -1.20
CA MET A 420 0.15 17.19 -0.79
C MET A 420 -1.34 17.01 -0.94
N LEU A 421 -2.10 17.67 -0.08
CA LEU A 421 -3.55 17.72 -0.11
C LEU A 421 -4.03 19.11 0.29
N TYR A 422 -4.81 19.77 -0.55
CA TYR A 422 -5.54 20.96 -0.15
C TYR A 422 -6.86 20.55 0.54
N ASP A 423 -6.97 20.91 1.81
CA ASP A 423 -8.17 20.69 2.61
C ASP A 423 -9.16 21.83 2.38
N LYS A 424 -10.19 21.55 1.59
CA LYS A 424 -11.25 22.51 1.27
C LYS A 424 -12.19 22.83 2.44
N PHE A 425 -12.18 22.03 3.53
CA PHE A 425 -13.03 22.24 4.70
C PHE A 425 -12.37 23.15 5.72
N GLU A 426 -11.03 23.09 5.82
CA GLU A 426 -10.25 23.92 6.74
C GLU A 426 -9.46 25.02 6.03
N HIS A 427 -9.46 25.05 4.70
CA HIS A 427 -8.69 25.97 3.86
C HIS A 427 -7.19 25.98 4.18
N VAL A 428 -6.62 24.78 4.34
CA VAL A 428 -5.21 24.56 4.66
C VAL A 428 -4.56 23.59 3.70
N LEU A 429 -3.25 23.58 3.68
CA LEU A 429 -2.46 22.61 2.93
C LEU A 429 -1.89 21.57 3.89
N TRP A 430 -2.18 20.31 3.64
CA TRP A 430 -1.54 19.18 4.28
C TRP A 430 -0.39 18.67 3.41
N LEU A 431 0.76 18.42 4.04
CA LEU A 431 1.96 17.90 3.39
C LEU A 431 2.38 16.61 4.07
N GLY A 432 2.61 15.60 3.28
CA GLY A 432 3.29 14.38 3.72
C GLY A 432 4.78 14.47 3.40
N THR A 433 5.62 14.33 4.41
CA THR A 433 7.07 14.44 4.26
C THR A 433 7.77 13.08 4.36
N ASP A 434 9.04 13.04 3.94
CA ASP A 434 9.86 11.83 4.01
C ASP A 434 10.40 11.57 5.43
N GLN A 435 10.67 12.62 6.20
CA GLN A 435 11.38 12.51 7.49
C GLN A 435 10.78 13.34 8.63
N SER A 436 9.74 14.13 8.38
CA SER A 436 9.17 15.03 9.39
C SER A 436 7.68 14.76 9.66
N GLY A 437 7.12 13.70 9.10
CA GLY A 437 5.72 13.33 9.33
C GLY A 437 4.73 14.13 8.52
N LEU A 438 3.56 14.36 9.10
CA LEU A 438 2.45 15.10 8.54
C LEU A 438 2.55 16.57 8.93
N VAL A 439 2.48 17.47 7.96
CA VAL A 439 2.57 18.91 8.18
C VAL A 439 1.27 19.57 7.74
N ARG A 440 0.78 20.49 8.55
CA ARG A 440 -0.37 21.34 8.28
C ARG A 440 0.09 22.79 8.13
N PHE A 441 -0.22 23.40 7.00
CA PHE A 441 0.15 24.78 6.67
C PHE A 441 -1.11 25.63 6.44
N ASN A 442 -1.25 26.73 7.17
CA ASN A 442 -2.41 27.61 7.08
C ASN A 442 -2.39 28.57 5.86
N LEU A 443 -1.47 28.35 4.92
CA LEU A 443 -1.24 29.16 3.70
C LEU A 443 -0.69 30.58 3.95
N THR A 444 -0.38 30.92 5.18
CA THR A 444 0.20 32.22 5.56
C THR A 444 1.55 32.05 6.24
N ASP A 445 1.58 31.69 7.50
CA ASP A 445 2.77 31.68 8.33
C ASP A 445 2.84 30.56 9.36
N ASN A 446 1.72 29.86 9.61
CA ASN A 446 1.66 28.82 10.64
C ASN A 446 1.85 27.42 10.05
N TRP A 447 2.88 26.74 10.55
CA TRP A 447 3.25 25.38 10.21
C TRP A 447 3.15 24.49 11.45
N GLU A 448 2.29 23.50 11.40
CA GLU A 448 2.13 22.49 12.45
C GLU A 448 2.67 21.15 11.94
N ASN A 449 3.42 20.46 12.77
CA ASN A 449 4.08 19.20 12.41
C ASN A 449 3.66 18.07 13.34
N TYR A 450 3.20 16.95 12.77
CA TYR A 450 2.73 15.75 13.48
C TYR A 450 3.57 14.54 13.10
N HIS A 451 4.26 13.95 14.07
CA HIS A 451 5.09 12.76 13.89
C HIS A 451 5.05 11.88 15.15
N ASN A 452 5.69 10.72 15.13
CA ASN A 452 5.61 9.74 16.22
C ASN A 452 6.15 10.22 17.59
N ASN A 453 6.96 11.27 17.64
CA ASN A 453 7.48 11.83 18.91
C ASN A 453 6.50 12.82 19.57
N ASN A 454 5.53 13.35 18.82
CA ASN A 454 4.61 14.40 19.31
C ASN A 454 3.14 14.12 19.03
N SER A 455 2.81 13.00 18.36
CA SER A 455 1.45 12.64 17.98
C SER A 455 1.30 11.10 17.88
N PRO A 456 0.07 10.57 17.80
CA PRO A 456 -0.18 9.15 17.56
C PRO A 456 0.20 8.66 16.15
N MET A 457 0.93 9.46 15.37
CA MET A 457 1.45 9.03 14.08
C MET A 457 2.45 7.89 14.26
N PRO A 458 2.39 6.80 13.47
CA PRO A 458 3.25 5.63 13.67
C PRO A 458 4.67 5.81 13.10
N GLY A 459 4.98 6.95 12.50
CA GLY A 459 6.29 7.23 11.91
C GLY A 459 6.41 8.62 11.29
N PHE A 460 7.55 8.87 10.66
CA PHE A 460 7.87 10.15 10.01
C PHE A 460 7.57 10.16 8.51
N LYS A 461 7.62 9.01 7.85
CA LYS A 461 7.47 8.93 6.40
C LYS A 461 6.03 8.78 5.98
N ILE A 462 5.55 9.75 5.21
CA ILE A 462 4.22 9.79 4.63
C ILE A 462 4.32 9.54 3.14
N TYR A 463 3.49 8.65 2.61
CA TYR A 463 3.49 8.32 1.18
C TYR A 463 2.35 9.01 0.42
N GLN A 464 1.15 9.04 1.01
CA GLN A 464 -0.02 9.63 0.37
C GLN A 464 -0.94 10.31 1.38
N LEU A 465 -1.71 11.28 0.89
CA LEU A 465 -2.76 12.00 1.59
C LEU A 465 -4.05 11.94 0.79
N LEU A 466 -5.15 11.61 1.42
CA LEU A 466 -6.47 11.52 0.84
C LEU A 466 -7.49 12.19 1.78
N GLN A 467 -8.58 12.69 1.22
CA GLN A 467 -9.67 13.25 2.00
C GLN A 467 -11.00 12.66 1.54
N ASP A 468 -11.83 12.23 2.49
CA ASP A 468 -13.19 11.78 2.18
C ASP A 468 -14.18 12.95 2.02
N SER A 469 -15.41 12.63 1.67
CA SER A 469 -16.47 13.63 1.44
C SER A 469 -16.86 14.39 2.71
N LYS A 470 -16.44 13.93 3.90
CA LYS A 470 -16.74 14.50 5.22
C LYS A 470 -15.59 15.30 5.81
N GLY A 471 -14.48 15.44 5.07
CA GLY A 471 -13.29 16.17 5.51
C GLY A 471 -12.31 15.34 6.34
N THR A 472 -12.54 14.04 6.50
CA THR A 472 -11.58 13.16 7.18
C THR A 472 -10.36 12.96 6.30
N ILE A 473 -9.17 13.15 6.87
CA ILE A 473 -7.90 12.89 6.18
C ILE A 473 -7.47 11.45 6.43
N TYR A 474 -7.04 10.78 5.39
CA TYR A 474 -6.35 9.50 5.46
C TYR A 474 -4.93 9.69 4.97
N THR A 475 -3.98 9.16 5.71
CA THR A 475 -2.57 9.20 5.34
C THR A 475 -1.94 7.82 5.44
N THR A 476 -1.13 7.48 4.45
CA THR A 476 -0.38 6.24 4.44
C THR A 476 1.06 6.51 4.86
N THR A 477 1.57 5.63 5.71
CA THR A 477 2.91 5.75 6.29
C THR A 477 3.72 4.49 6.05
N ALA A 478 5.00 4.48 6.42
CA ALA A 478 5.81 3.26 6.44
C ALA A 478 5.27 2.21 7.42
N ASN A 479 4.46 2.62 8.42
CA ASN A 479 3.98 1.77 9.51
C ASN A 479 2.45 1.62 9.53
N GLY A 480 1.76 1.85 8.41
CA GLY A 480 0.33 1.60 8.26
C GLY A 480 -0.48 2.79 7.77
N LEU A 481 -1.81 2.63 7.84
CA LEU A 481 -2.82 3.62 7.49
C LEU A 481 -3.22 4.42 8.73
N VAL A 482 -3.30 5.74 8.60
CA VAL A 482 -3.76 6.63 9.67
C VAL A 482 -4.95 7.45 9.20
N ARG A 483 -5.97 7.53 10.02
CA ARG A 483 -7.10 8.45 9.88
C ARG A 483 -6.87 9.65 10.82
N VAL A 484 -6.96 10.84 10.28
CA VAL A 484 -6.91 12.11 11.01
C VAL A 484 -8.26 12.78 10.87
N LYS A 485 -9.01 12.88 11.96
CA LYS A 485 -10.35 13.44 11.98
C LYS A 485 -10.40 14.65 12.90
N LYS A 486 -10.99 15.75 12.44
CA LYS A 486 -11.24 16.90 13.28
C LYS A 486 -12.29 16.57 14.34
N LYS A 487 -12.06 16.93 15.60
CA LYS A 487 -13.03 16.74 16.67
C LYS A 487 -14.20 17.70 16.50
N THR A 488 -15.40 17.23 16.78
CA THR A 488 -16.59 18.08 16.80
C THR A 488 -16.48 19.07 17.95
N GLY A 489 -16.57 20.37 17.64
CA GLY A 489 -16.47 21.45 18.63
C GLY A 489 -15.06 22.01 18.88
N ALA A 490 -14.08 21.64 18.03
CA ALA A 490 -12.74 22.21 18.03
C ALA A 490 -12.59 23.29 16.94
#